data_186903b4d18544eb9894efbef47f6070
#
_entry.id   186903b4d18544eb9894efbef47f6070
#
_cell.length_a   1.000
_cell.length_b   1.000
_cell.length_c   1.000
_cell.angle_alpha   90.00
_cell.angle_beta   90.00
_cell.angle_gamma   90.00
#
_symmetry.space_group_name_H-M   'P 1'
#
loop_
_entity.id
_entity.type
_entity.pdbx_description
1 polymer ?
#
loop_
_entity_poly.entity_id
_entity_poly.type
_entity_poly.pdbx_seq_one_letter_code
_entity_poly.pdbx_strand_id
1 'polypeptide(L)'
;MKKKIWEFDPQIYPQKLWIGLGATKEDLADFEDIAEMEDSTIADTTPIRKLKPKKLGGVLIRFRNRLDISFENVTHESVHAAMCMLDYCGVKFHADNQEPIAYLAGWVADCIDKVKRGKV
;
A
#
# COMPACT_ATOMS: atom_id res chain seq x y z
N MET A 1 -8.61 21.12 1.68
CA MET A 1 -7.76 20.25 2.50
C MET A 1 -6.81 19.47 1.63
N LYS A 2 -5.59 19.27 2.08
CA LYS A 2 -4.60 18.48 1.35
C LYS A 2 -4.98 17.01 1.38
N LYS A 3 -4.92 16.37 0.22
CA LYS A 3 -5.10 14.93 0.10
C LYS A 3 -3.94 14.20 0.78
N LYS A 4 -4.25 13.19 1.57
CA LYS A 4 -3.28 12.41 2.34
C LYS A 4 -3.28 10.93 1.96
N ILE A 5 -4.31 10.48 1.25
CA ILE A 5 -4.45 9.08 0.85
C ILE A 5 -4.81 9.06 -0.63
N TRP A 6 -4.13 8.21 -1.39
CA TRP A 6 -4.36 8.01 -2.83
C TRP A 6 -4.70 6.56 -3.07
N GLU A 7 -5.74 6.33 -3.89
CA GLU A 7 -6.19 4.99 -4.26
C GLU A 7 -5.73 4.65 -5.68
N PHE A 8 -5.26 3.42 -5.85
CA PHE A 8 -4.84 2.88 -7.13
C PHE A 8 -5.50 1.53 -7.36
N ASP A 9 -5.85 1.27 -8.62
CA ASP A 9 -6.51 0.03 -9.04
C ASP A 9 -5.55 -0.76 -9.94
N PRO A 10 -5.10 -1.95 -9.53
CA PRO A 10 -4.23 -2.78 -10.37
C PRO A 10 -4.95 -3.42 -11.56
N GLN A 11 -6.29 -3.31 -11.61
CA GLN A 11 -7.18 -3.78 -12.67
C GLN A 11 -7.30 -5.30 -12.78
N ILE A 12 -6.18 -6.02 -12.85
CA ILE A 12 -6.21 -7.48 -12.97
C ILE A 12 -6.39 -8.20 -11.63
N TYR A 13 -6.22 -7.47 -10.53
CA TYR A 13 -6.46 -8.00 -9.18
C TYR A 13 -7.61 -7.21 -8.54
N PRO A 14 -8.46 -7.88 -7.72
CA PRO A 14 -9.62 -7.20 -7.15
C PRO A 14 -9.29 -6.20 -6.04
N GLN A 15 -8.14 -6.35 -5.40
CA GLN A 15 -7.75 -5.48 -4.29
C GLN A 15 -7.33 -4.10 -4.77
N LYS A 16 -7.65 -3.10 -3.96
CA LYS A 16 -7.15 -1.74 -4.15
C LYS A 16 -5.81 -1.58 -3.45
N LEU A 17 -5.04 -0.62 -3.92
CA LEU A 17 -3.85 -0.15 -3.23
C LEU A 17 -4.11 1.28 -2.76
N TRP A 18 -3.88 1.53 -1.48
CA TRP A 18 -3.92 2.88 -0.93
C TRP A 18 -2.54 3.26 -0.44
N ILE A 19 -2.15 4.49 -0.71
CA ILE A 19 -0.89 5.04 -0.23
C ILE A 19 -1.21 6.27 0.59
N GLY A 20 -0.81 6.24 1.86
CA GLY A 20 -0.97 7.35 2.79
C GLY A 20 0.37 8.04 3.02
N LEU A 21 0.33 9.37 3.02
CA LEU A 21 1.50 10.20 3.31
C LEU A 21 1.13 11.19 4.39
N GLY A 22 1.67 10.97 5.59
CA GLY A 22 1.33 11.77 6.76
C GLY A 22 -0.15 11.70 7.12
N ALA A 23 -0.81 10.59 6.83
CA ALA A 23 -2.24 10.43 7.08
C ALA A 23 -2.51 10.35 8.58
N THR A 24 -3.51 11.09 9.03
CA THR A 24 -3.96 11.09 10.42
C THR A 24 -5.04 10.03 10.62
N LYS A 25 -5.43 9.84 11.88
CA LYS A 25 -6.53 8.93 12.22
C LYS A 25 -7.83 9.35 11.52
N GLU A 26 -8.07 10.64 11.38
CA GLU A 26 -9.25 11.16 10.69
C GLU A 26 -9.21 10.86 9.20
N ASP A 27 -8.03 10.96 8.58
CA ASP A 27 -7.85 10.63 7.17
C ASP A 27 -8.14 9.15 6.90
N LEU A 28 -7.93 8.30 7.90
CA LEU A 28 -8.09 6.84 7.81
C LEU A 28 -9.44 6.35 8.33
N ALA A 29 -10.41 7.25 8.53
CA ALA A 29 -11.67 6.91 9.16
C ALA A 29 -12.48 5.82 8.45
N ASP A 30 -12.33 5.69 7.13
CA ASP A 30 -13.03 4.67 6.36
C ASP A 30 -12.41 3.27 6.47
N PHE A 31 -11.20 3.16 7.02
CA PHE A 31 -10.53 1.88 7.20
C PHE A 31 -10.79 1.38 8.62
N GLU A 32 -11.42 0.20 8.73
CA GLU A 32 -11.71 -0.40 10.02
C GLU A 32 -10.53 -1.22 10.54
N ASP A 33 -10.37 -1.24 11.85
CA ASP A 33 -9.38 -2.08 12.54
C ASP A 33 -7.93 -1.79 12.16
N ILE A 34 -7.62 -0.54 11.84
CA ILE A 34 -6.24 -0.14 11.57
C ILE A 34 -5.57 0.30 12.87
N ALA A 35 -4.43 -0.34 13.18
CA ALA A 35 -3.58 0.09 14.28
C ALA A 35 -2.85 1.39 13.91
N GLU A 36 -2.65 2.25 14.89
CA GLU A 36 -1.80 3.42 14.70
C GLU A 36 -0.35 3.00 14.49
N MET A 37 0.38 3.77 13.68
CA MET A 37 1.82 3.56 13.53
C MET A 37 2.51 3.92 14.84
N GLU A 38 3.40 3.05 15.29
CA GLU A 38 4.25 3.36 16.43
C GLU A 38 5.17 4.54 16.10
N ASP A 39 5.56 5.32 17.13
CA ASP A 39 6.36 6.53 16.94
C ASP A 39 7.67 6.27 16.20
N SER A 40 8.26 5.10 16.38
CA SER A 40 9.53 4.71 15.72
C SER A 40 9.34 4.24 14.28
N THR A 41 8.11 4.00 13.85
CA THR A 41 7.81 3.48 12.52
C THR A 41 7.66 4.63 11.53
N ILE A 42 8.39 4.58 10.43
CA ILE A 42 8.34 5.63 9.39
C ILE A 42 7.57 5.18 8.15
N ALA A 43 7.41 3.87 7.96
CA ALA A 43 6.63 3.30 6.87
C ALA A 43 6.11 1.92 7.28
N ASP A 44 4.93 1.56 6.80
CA ASP A 44 4.37 0.23 7.01
C ASP A 44 3.42 -0.17 5.88
N THR A 45 3.15 -1.47 5.79
CA THR A 45 2.19 -2.03 4.85
C THR A 45 1.21 -2.89 5.64
N THR A 46 -0.08 -2.60 5.48
CA THR A 46 -1.15 -3.27 6.22
C THR A 46 -2.22 -3.79 5.26
N PRO A 47 -2.58 -5.08 5.35
CA PRO A 47 -3.74 -5.57 4.59
C PRO A 47 -5.02 -4.99 5.18
N ILE A 48 -5.92 -4.55 4.31
CA ILE A 48 -7.18 -3.93 4.68
C ILE A 48 -8.30 -4.89 4.31
N ARG A 49 -9.00 -5.37 5.30
CA ARG A 49 -10.10 -6.33 5.12
C ARG A 49 -11.47 -5.70 5.26
N LYS A 50 -11.57 -4.58 5.98
CA LYS A 50 -12.84 -3.92 6.28
C LYS A 50 -12.75 -2.44 5.96
N LEU A 51 -13.72 -1.97 5.18
CA LEU A 51 -13.91 -0.57 4.81
C LEU A 51 -15.35 -0.15 5.05
N LYS A 52 -15.57 1.13 5.27
CA LYS A 52 -16.89 1.75 5.36
C LYS A 52 -17.16 2.55 4.09
N PRO A 53 -18.31 2.42 3.43
CA PRO A 53 -19.25 1.32 3.49
C PRO A 53 -18.62 0.03 2.92
N LYS A 54 -19.29 -1.10 3.03
CA LYS A 54 -18.75 -2.40 2.57
C LYS A 54 -18.15 -2.29 1.17
N LYS A 55 -16.83 -2.32 1.08
CA LYS A 55 -16.07 -2.32 -0.17
C LYS A 55 -15.05 -3.44 -0.13
N LEU A 56 -14.59 -3.84 -1.32
CA LEU A 56 -13.48 -4.77 -1.41
C LEU A 56 -12.26 -4.18 -0.70
N GLY A 57 -11.58 -5.02 0.06
CA GLY A 57 -10.36 -4.63 0.73
C GLY A 57 -9.19 -4.48 -0.22
N GLY A 58 -8.03 -4.37 0.35
CA GLY A 58 -6.79 -4.21 -0.39
C GLY A 58 -5.61 -4.07 0.55
N VAL A 59 -4.67 -3.22 0.18
CA VAL A 59 -3.45 -3.01 0.95
C VAL A 59 -3.25 -1.51 1.13
N LEU A 60 -2.93 -1.10 2.34
CA LEU A 60 -2.57 0.28 2.67
C LEU A 60 -1.08 0.34 2.99
N ILE A 61 -0.35 1.18 2.27
CA ILE A 61 1.02 1.52 2.59
C ILE A 61 1.02 2.94 3.16
N ARG A 62 1.65 3.11 4.32
CA ARG A 62 1.73 4.42 4.97
C ARG A 62 3.18 4.87 5.05
N PHE A 63 3.41 6.14 4.73
CA PHE A 63 4.68 6.83 4.97
C PHE A 63 4.41 8.01 5.89
N ARG A 64 5.28 8.22 6.86
CA ARG A 64 5.11 9.32 7.81
C ARG A 64 5.39 10.67 7.15
N ASN A 65 6.47 10.74 6.41
CA ASN A 65 6.90 11.96 5.73
C ASN A 65 7.37 11.65 4.31
N ARG A 66 7.37 12.67 3.44
CA ARG A 66 7.85 12.52 2.06
C ARG A 66 9.30 12.03 2.01
N LEU A 67 10.15 12.50 2.93
CA LEU A 67 11.55 12.08 2.98
C LEU A 67 11.72 10.60 3.31
N ASP A 68 10.71 9.97 3.91
CA ASP A 68 10.72 8.54 4.22
C ASP A 68 10.44 7.68 2.99
N ILE A 69 10.04 8.30 1.87
CA ILE A 69 9.87 7.63 0.59
C ILE A 69 11.24 7.57 -0.10
N SER A 70 12.07 6.67 0.38
CA SER A 70 13.41 6.39 -0.15
C SER A 70 13.37 5.14 -1.01
N PHE A 71 14.40 4.90 -1.81
CA PHE A 71 14.49 3.65 -2.58
C PHE A 71 14.37 2.44 -1.68
N GLU A 72 15.04 2.46 -0.53
CA GLU A 72 14.99 1.34 0.42
C GLU A 72 13.57 1.10 0.91
N ASN A 73 12.90 2.14 1.41
CA ASN A 73 11.55 2.00 1.94
C ASN A 73 10.52 1.68 0.86
N VAL A 74 10.65 2.26 -0.32
CA VAL A 74 9.77 1.93 -1.46
C VAL A 74 9.88 0.46 -1.82
N THR A 75 11.11 -0.04 -1.94
CA THR A 75 11.35 -1.45 -2.27
C THR A 75 10.77 -2.36 -1.19
N HIS A 76 11.07 -2.06 0.07
CA HIS A 76 10.62 -2.86 1.21
C HIS A 76 9.10 -2.95 1.27
N GLU A 77 8.41 -1.80 1.24
CA GLU A 77 6.95 -1.79 1.36
C GLU A 77 6.27 -2.33 0.09
N SER A 78 6.86 -2.11 -1.08
CA SER A 78 6.30 -2.63 -2.33
C SER A 78 6.29 -4.16 -2.36
N VAL A 79 7.33 -4.79 -1.85
CA VAL A 79 7.39 -6.26 -1.77
C VAL A 79 6.32 -6.78 -0.81
N HIS A 80 6.16 -6.15 0.37
CA HIS A 80 5.09 -6.52 1.30
C HIS A 80 3.72 -6.41 0.65
N ALA A 81 3.46 -5.29 -0.04
CA ALA A 81 2.16 -5.06 -0.68
C ALA A 81 1.88 -6.09 -1.77
N ALA A 82 2.87 -6.39 -2.60
CA ALA A 82 2.73 -7.39 -3.66
C ALA A 82 2.43 -8.77 -3.07
N MET A 83 3.13 -9.14 -2.01
CA MET A 83 2.88 -10.41 -1.35
C MET A 83 1.47 -10.50 -0.76
N CYS A 84 1.01 -9.42 -0.12
CA CYS A 84 -0.34 -9.36 0.45
C CYS A 84 -1.41 -9.52 -0.64
N MET A 85 -1.26 -8.84 -1.77
CA MET A 85 -2.21 -8.91 -2.88
C MET A 85 -2.27 -10.32 -3.47
N LEU A 86 -1.11 -10.93 -3.69
CA LEU A 86 -1.04 -12.28 -4.24
C LEU A 86 -1.57 -13.31 -3.26
N ASP A 87 -1.26 -13.17 -1.97
CA ASP A 87 -1.77 -14.07 -0.95
C ASP A 87 -3.30 -14.06 -0.89
N TYR A 88 -3.90 -12.88 -1.01
CA TYR A 88 -5.35 -12.74 -1.07
C TYR A 88 -5.94 -13.55 -2.23
N CYS A 89 -5.24 -13.61 -3.36
CA CYS A 89 -5.67 -14.36 -4.54
C CYS A 89 -5.26 -15.83 -4.49
N GLY A 90 -4.65 -16.29 -3.40
CA GLY A 90 -4.21 -17.67 -3.26
C GLY A 90 -2.92 -18.00 -4.00
N VAL A 91 -2.20 -16.99 -4.48
CA VAL A 91 -0.93 -17.19 -5.18
C VAL A 91 0.21 -17.21 -4.18
N LYS A 92 0.93 -18.32 -4.12
CA LYS A 92 2.07 -18.49 -3.21
C LYS A 92 3.37 -18.08 -3.93
N PHE A 93 4.27 -17.48 -3.18
CA PHE A 93 5.59 -17.16 -3.70
C PHE A 93 6.48 -18.41 -3.71
N HIS A 94 7.14 -18.62 -4.84
CA HIS A 94 8.17 -19.66 -5.01
C HIS A 94 9.31 -19.07 -5.82
N ALA A 95 10.52 -19.56 -5.58
CA ALA A 95 11.70 -19.08 -6.29
C ALA A 95 11.63 -19.32 -7.81
N ASP A 96 10.87 -20.33 -8.24
CA ASP A 96 10.64 -20.64 -9.65
C ASP A 96 9.39 -19.96 -10.23
N ASN A 97 8.74 -19.08 -9.45
CA ASN A 97 7.54 -18.37 -9.86
C ASN A 97 7.63 -16.91 -9.43
N GLN A 98 8.69 -16.23 -9.87
CA GLN A 98 9.02 -14.88 -9.38
C GLN A 98 8.30 -13.75 -10.13
N GLU A 99 7.89 -13.99 -11.39
CA GLU A 99 7.36 -12.92 -12.24
C GLU A 99 6.11 -12.23 -11.68
N PRO A 100 5.11 -12.95 -11.16
CA PRO A 100 3.91 -12.27 -10.64
C PRO A 100 4.24 -11.26 -9.54
N ILE A 101 5.09 -11.63 -8.58
CA ILE A 101 5.45 -10.71 -7.49
C ILE A 101 6.35 -9.58 -7.99
N ALA A 102 7.26 -9.88 -8.92
CA ALA A 102 8.17 -8.87 -9.46
C ALA A 102 7.41 -7.77 -10.23
N TYR A 103 6.48 -8.16 -11.11
CA TYR A 103 5.65 -7.20 -11.84
C TYR A 103 4.79 -6.38 -10.90
N LEU A 104 4.15 -7.03 -9.94
CA LEU A 104 3.25 -6.33 -9.01
C LEU A 104 4.02 -5.39 -8.09
N ALA A 105 5.17 -5.81 -7.58
CA ALA A 105 6.02 -4.95 -6.75
C ALA A 105 6.48 -3.72 -7.53
N GLY A 106 6.84 -3.90 -8.80
CA GLY A 106 7.22 -2.78 -9.67
C GLY A 106 6.09 -1.79 -9.87
N TRP A 107 4.87 -2.30 -10.09
CA TRP A 107 3.69 -1.45 -10.21
C TRP A 107 3.41 -0.67 -8.92
N VAL A 108 3.51 -1.33 -7.77
CA VAL A 108 3.32 -0.68 -6.47
C VAL A 108 4.36 0.43 -6.28
N ALA A 109 5.62 0.13 -6.57
CA ALA A 109 6.71 1.11 -6.45
C ALA A 109 6.44 2.35 -7.33
N ASP A 110 5.93 2.13 -8.54
CA ASP A 110 5.57 3.22 -9.44
C ASP A 110 4.45 4.08 -8.89
N CYS A 111 3.44 3.46 -8.27
CA CYS A 111 2.35 4.18 -7.59
C CYS A 111 2.90 5.06 -6.45
N ILE A 112 3.81 4.52 -5.65
CA ILE A 112 4.44 5.27 -4.55
C ILE A 112 5.22 6.46 -5.12
N ASP A 113 5.95 6.25 -6.19
CA ASP A 113 6.72 7.32 -6.83
C ASP A 113 5.81 8.45 -7.33
N LYS A 114 4.66 8.11 -7.90
CA LYS A 114 3.67 9.11 -8.33
C LYS A 114 3.18 9.96 -7.16
N VAL A 115 2.92 9.35 -6.03
CA VAL A 115 2.53 10.08 -4.82
C VAL A 115 3.66 11.00 -4.37
N LYS A 116 4.89 10.48 -4.31
CA LYS A 116 6.05 11.27 -3.90
C LYS A 116 6.25 12.50 -4.78
N ARG A 117 6.06 12.33 -6.09
CA ARG A 117 6.30 13.39 -7.07
C ARG A 117 5.09 14.29 -7.30
N GLY A 118 3.98 14.03 -6.62
CA GLY A 118 2.76 14.81 -6.79
C GLY A 118 2.14 14.67 -8.18
N LYS A 119 2.25 13.48 -8.79
CA LYS A 119 1.75 13.22 -10.14
C LYS A 119 0.44 12.43 -10.16
N VAL A 120 -0.32 12.56 -9.10
CA VAL A 120 -1.64 11.94 -8.96
C VAL A 120 -2.70 12.96 -8.58
#